data_e34cef1d1641dfb1e1fae675203322b8
#
_entry.id   e34cef1d1641dfb1e1fae675203322b8
#
_cell.length_a   1.000
_cell.length_b   1.000
_cell.length_c   1.000
_cell.angle_alpha   90.00
_cell.angle_beta   90.00
_cell.angle_gamma   90.00
#
_symmetry.space_group_name_H-M   'P 1'
#
loop_
_entity.id
_entity.type
_entity.pdbx_description
1 polymer ?
#
loop_
_entity_poly.entity_id
_entity_poly.type
_entity_poly.pdbx_seq_one_letter_code
_entity_poly.pdbx_strand_id
1 'polypeptide(L)'
;MKSEPDAFSIDDLGSRPQQTDRWDGVRNYQARNYLRAMQPGDAAFFYHSRCAKPGIAGIVKIVSAAAPDPSAFDPRSPYYDPRSSPEKPSWFMVQVQLRELADQGHFNGIAVAV
;
A
#
# COMPACT_ATOMS: atom_id res chain seq x y z
N MET A 1 -6.16 1.66 -0.68
CA MET A 1 -4.92 1.52 0.13
C MET A 1 -4.67 2.84 0.84
N LYS A 2 -4.69 2.82 2.15
CA LYS A 2 -4.55 4.02 2.98
C LYS A 2 -3.14 4.15 3.53
N SER A 3 -2.55 5.36 3.44
CA SER A 3 -1.27 5.67 4.05
C SER A 3 -1.31 7.07 4.65
N GLU A 4 -0.59 7.25 5.75
CA GLU A 4 -0.33 8.57 6.32
C GLU A 4 0.84 9.21 5.57
N PRO A 5 0.69 10.43 5.00
CA PRO A 5 1.78 11.03 4.20
C PRO A 5 3.09 11.21 4.97
N ASP A 6 3.02 11.42 6.29
CA ASP A 6 4.22 11.54 7.11
C ASP A 6 4.99 10.23 7.21
N ALA A 7 4.30 9.08 7.09
CA ALA A 7 4.94 7.77 7.08
C ALA A 7 5.35 7.37 5.66
N PHE A 8 4.43 7.46 4.71
CA PHE A 8 4.70 7.13 3.31
C PHE A 8 3.69 7.83 2.41
N SER A 9 4.14 8.85 1.68
CA SER A 9 3.31 9.61 0.75
C SER A 9 3.37 9.03 -0.65
N ILE A 10 2.44 9.48 -1.52
CA ILE A 10 2.49 9.12 -2.94
C ILE A 10 3.75 9.68 -3.61
N ASP A 11 4.26 10.82 -3.14
CA ASP A 11 5.52 11.38 -3.64
C ASP A 11 6.70 10.50 -3.25
N ASP A 12 6.67 9.90 -2.05
CA ASP A 12 7.68 8.92 -1.65
C ASP A 12 7.68 7.72 -2.60
N LEU A 13 6.50 7.21 -2.96
CA LEU A 13 6.38 6.12 -3.93
C LEU A 13 6.95 6.55 -5.28
N GLY A 14 6.62 7.76 -5.75
CA GLY A 14 7.10 8.29 -7.02
C GLY A 14 8.61 8.42 -7.09
N SER A 15 9.28 8.57 -5.94
CA SER A 15 10.74 8.71 -5.86
C SER A 15 11.47 7.36 -5.82
N ARG A 16 10.77 6.26 -5.66
CA ARG A 16 11.39 4.92 -5.61
C ARG A 16 11.83 4.48 -7.01
N PRO A 17 12.82 3.57 -7.11
CA PRO A 17 13.21 2.99 -8.40
C PRO A 17 12.00 2.42 -9.14
N GLN A 18 11.82 2.80 -10.40
CA GLN A 18 10.68 2.43 -11.24
C GLN A 18 9.33 2.79 -10.60
N GLN A 19 9.33 3.77 -9.66
CA GLN A 19 8.14 4.20 -8.93
C GLN A 19 7.40 3.04 -8.26
N THR A 20 8.16 2.07 -7.77
CA THR A 20 7.66 0.81 -7.21
C THR A 20 8.19 0.60 -5.81
N ASP A 21 7.33 0.14 -4.90
CA ASP A 21 7.72 -0.24 -3.55
C ASP A 21 6.76 -1.32 -3.01
N ARG A 22 7.16 -1.89 -1.89
CA ARG A 22 6.32 -2.84 -1.16
C ARG A 22 5.20 -2.10 -0.44
N TRP A 23 4.02 -2.71 -0.43
CA TRP A 23 2.94 -2.31 0.46
C TRP A 23 2.89 -3.32 1.60
N ASP A 24 3.62 -3.02 2.66
CA ASP A 24 3.78 -3.88 3.82
C ASP A 24 3.20 -3.22 5.08
N GLY A 25 3.37 -3.87 6.23
CA GLY A 25 2.93 -3.30 7.50
C GLY A 25 1.43 -3.35 7.73
N VAL A 26 0.67 -4.04 6.89
CA VAL A 26 -0.78 -4.19 7.07
C VAL A 26 -1.04 -5.17 8.21
N ARG A 27 -1.72 -4.72 9.27
CA ARG A 27 -1.97 -5.51 10.49
C ARG A 27 -3.47 -5.58 10.84
N ASN A 28 -4.32 -5.50 9.84
CA ASN A 28 -5.74 -5.75 9.95
C ASN A 28 -6.08 -6.99 9.10
N TYR A 29 -6.76 -7.96 9.67
CA TYR A 29 -7.00 -9.24 8.99
C TYR A 29 -7.86 -9.08 7.74
N GLN A 30 -8.85 -8.19 7.77
CA GLN A 30 -9.68 -7.94 6.60
C GLN A 30 -8.87 -7.31 5.46
N ALA A 31 -8.07 -6.31 5.78
CA ALA A 31 -7.18 -5.68 4.78
C ALA A 31 -6.17 -6.69 4.24
N ARG A 32 -5.61 -7.56 5.10
CA ARG A 32 -4.72 -8.63 4.66
C ARG A 32 -5.42 -9.55 3.64
N ASN A 33 -6.67 -9.91 3.90
CA ASN A 33 -7.40 -10.78 3.00
C ASN A 33 -7.62 -10.12 1.63
N TYR A 34 -7.84 -8.81 1.60
CA TYR A 34 -7.90 -8.06 0.34
C TYR A 34 -6.58 -8.07 -0.41
N LEU A 35 -5.45 -7.90 0.32
CA LEU A 35 -4.13 -8.00 -0.31
C LEU A 35 -3.91 -9.37 -0.96
N ARG A 36 -4.31 -10.43 -0.27
CA ARG A 36 -4.17 -11.80 -0.80
C ARG A 36 -5.03 -12.06 -2.03
N ALA A 37 -6.13 -11.34 -2.17
CA ALA A 37 -7.00 -11.45 -3.34
C ALA A 37 -6.52 -10.63 -4.54
N MET A 38 -5.61 -9.67 -4.33
CA MET A 38 -5.09 -8.83 -5.40
C MET A 38 -4.22 -9.63 -6.36
N GLN A 39 -4.31 -9.27 -7.65
CA GLN A 39 -3.53 -9.92 -8.70
C GLN A 39 -2.71 -8.87 -9.44
N PRO A 40 -1.55 -9.27 -10.02
CA PRO A 40 -0.78 -8.38 -10.88
C PRO A 40 -1.66 -7.81 -12.00
N GLY A 41 -1.58 -6.51 -12.20
CA GLY A 41 -2.42 -5.79 -13.16
C GLY A 41 -3.61 -5.09 -12.55
N ASP A 42 -4.03 -5.46 -11.34
CA ASP A 42 -5.09 -4.75 -10.64
C ASP A 42 -4.67 -3.31 -10.33
N ALA A 43 -5.65 -2.41 -10.30
CA ALA A 43 -5.45 -1.03 -9.91
C ALA A 43 -6.10 -0.77 -8.54
N ALA A 44 -5.50 0.13 -7.76
CA ALA A 44 -6.03 0.54 -6.48
C ALA A 44 -5.83 2.03 -6.28
N PHE A 45 -6.74 2.66 -5.53
CA PHE A 45 -6.56 4.03 -5.10
C PHE A 45 -5.53 4.11 -3.97
N PHE A 46 -4.65 5.12 -4.05
CA PHE A 46 -3.72 5.47 -2.99
C PHE A 46 -4.35 6.65 -2.22
N TYR A 47 -4.73 6.41 -0.97
CA TYR A 47 -5.44 7.37 -0.14
C TYR A 47 -4.51 7.92 0.95
N HIS A 48 -4.43 9.26 1.05
CA HIS A 48 -3.75 9.92 2.16
C HIS A 48 -4.74 10.09 3.32
N SER A 49 -4.38 9.57 4.49
CA SER A 49 -5.16 9.67 5.71
C SER A 49 -4.40 10.42 6.80
N ARG A 50 -5.12 10.91 7.81
CA ARG A 50 -4.56 11.59 8.98
C ARG A 50 -3.60 12.72 8.60
N CYS A 51 -4.07 13.62 7.74
CA CYS A 51 -3.30 14.76 7.27
C CYS A 51 -4.23 15.95 7.04
N ALA A 52 -3.64 17.12 6.72
CA ALA A 52 -4.42 18.35 6.53
C ALA A 52 -5.43 18.25 5.39
N LYS A 53 -5.10 17.47 4.35
CA LYS A 53 -5.97 17.29 3.17
C LYS A 53 -6.11 15.80 2.87
N PRO A 54 -6.93 15.06 3.65
CA PRO A 54 -7.14 13.66 3.37
C PRO A 54 -7.88 13.47 2.04
N GLY A 55 -7.57 12.41 1.35
CA GLY A 55 -8.23 12.08 0.09
C GLY A 55 -7.38 11.18 -0.79
N ILE A 56 -7.92 10.87 -1.97
CA ILE A 56 -7.25 10.06 -2.95
C ILE A 56 -6.11 10.87 -3.58
N ALA A 57 -4.89 10.36 -3.42
CA ALA A 57 -3.69 11.02 -3.94
C ALA A 57 -3.27 10.48 -5.31
N GLY A 58 -3.69 9.29 -5.67
CA GLY A 58 -3.34 8.70 -6.96
C GLY A 58 -3.90 7.31 -7.14
N ILE A 59 -3.47 6.69 -8.24
CA ILE A 59 -3.77 5.30 -8.57
C ILE A 59 -2.46 4.54 -8.66
N VAL A 60 -2.43 3.36 -8.06
CA VAL A 60 -1.31 2.44 -8.16
C VAL A 60 -1.73 1.18 -8.91
N LYS A 61 -0.75 0.53 -9.53
CA LYS A 61 -0.91 -0.79 -10.16
C LYS A 61 -0.28 -1.83 -9.26
N ILE A 62 -0.98 -2.92 -9.03
CA ILE A 62 -0.42 -4.08 -8.34
C ILE A 62 0.50 -4.79 -9.32
N VAL A 63 1.77 -4.97 -8.94
CA VAL A 63 2.78 -5.55 -9.83
C VAL A 63 3.32 -6.90 -9.35
N SER A 64 2.84 -7.39 -8.20
CA SER A 64 3.18 -8.72 -7.72
C SER A 64 1.98 -9.40 -7.10
N ALA A 65 1.98 -10.73 -7.08
CA ALA A 65 1.06 -11.47 -6.23
C ALA A 65 1.40 -11.25 -4.76
N ALA A 66 0.44 -11.48 -3.86
CA ALA A 66 0.69 -11.37 -2.44
C ALA A 66 1.76 -12.38 -1.99
N ALA A 67 2.65 -11.92 -1.13
CA ALA A 67 3.72 -12.72 -0.53
C ALA A 67 3.79 -12.43 0.96
N PRO A 68 4.38 -13.32 1.75
CA PRO A 68 4.56 -13.05 3.19
C PRO A 68 5.29 -11.74 3.43
N ASP A 69 4.79 -10.95 4.38
CA ASP A 69 5.37 -9.65 4.74
C ASP A 69 6.62 -9.88 5.60
N PRO A 70 7.82 -9.54 5.07
CA PRO A 70 9.06 -9.79 5.81
C PRO A 70 9.21 -8.93 7.07
N SER A 71 8.52 -7.79 7.17
CA SER A 71 8.59 -6.95 8.36
C SER A 71 7.99 -7.63 9.58
N ALA A 72 7.11 -8.62 9.40
CA ALA A 72 6.54 -9.38 10.50
C ALA A 72 7.58 -10.29 11.20
N PHE A 73 8.67 -10.61 10.52
CA PHE A 73 9.71 -11.53 11.03
C PHE A 73 10.94 -10.81 11.58
N ASP A 74 11.01 -9.48 11.43
CA ASP A 74 12.15 -8.68 11.86
C ASP A 74 11.86 -8.04 13.22
N PRO A 75 12.54 -8.47 14.31
CA PRO A 75 12.31 -7.90 15.65
C PRO A 75 12.59 -6.40 15.73
N ARG A 76 13.32 -5.82 14.77
CA ARG A 76 13.60 -4.38 14.74
C ARG A 76 12.52 -3.59 14.04
N SER A 77 11.60 -4.26 13.35
CA SER A 77 10.50 -3.59 12.66
C SER A 77 9.40 -3.20 13.63
N PRO A 78 8.77 -2.02 13.48
CA PRO A 78 7.57 -1.69 14.25
C PRO A 78 6.38 -2.61 13.93
N TYR A 79 6.47 -3.39 12.86
CA TYR A 79 5.43 -4.34 12.43
C TYR A 79 5.74 -5.78 12.80
N TYR A 80 6.76 -6.00 13.63
CA TYR A 80 7.12 -7.34 14.08
C TYR A 80 5.97 -8.04 14.78
N ASP A 81 5.69 -9.27 14.38
CA ASP A 81 4.70 -10.14 15.04
C ASP A 81 5.36 -11.47 15.41
N PRO A 82 5.67 -11.69 16.69
CA PRO A 82 6.34 -12.93 17.12
C PRO A 82 5.47 -14.18 16.94
N ARG A 83 4.16 -14.04 16.73
CA ARG A 83 3.25 -15.15 16.48
C ARG A 83 3.21 -15.58 15.02
N SER A 84 3.76 -14.78 14.12
CA SER A 84 3.87 -15.11 12.70
C SER A 84 5.23 -15.77 12.44
N SER A 85 5.25 -16.77 11.56
CA SER A 85 6.50 -17.43 11.19
C SER A 85 6.55 -17.63 9.68
N PRO A 86 7.75 -17.80 9.10
CA PRO A 86 7.86 -18.08 7.67
C PRO A 86 7.11 -19.34 7.21
N GLU A 87 6.93 -20.31 8.09
CA GLU A 87 6.19 -21.54 7.80
C GLU A 87 4.67 -21.33 7.84
N LYS A 88 4.20 -20.39 8.68
CA LYS A 88 2.78 -20.04 8.83
C LYS A 88 2.66 -18.52 8.90
N PRO A 89 2.84 -17.82 7.77
CA PRO A 89 2.77 -16.37 7.78
C PRO A 89 1.33 -15.91 8.00
N SER A 90 1.16 -14.93 8.91
CA SER A 90 -0.12 -14.29 9.19
C SER A 90 -0.33 -13.04 8.34
N TRP A 91 0.75 -12.40 7.89
CA TRP A 91 0.72 -11.09 7.25
C TRP A 91 1.36 -11.16 5.88
N PHE A 92 0.78 -10.39 4.95
CA PHE A 92 1.13 -10.43 3.54
C PHE A 92 1.35 -9.02 3.01
N MET A 93 2.09 -8.93 1.91
CA MET A 93 2.34 -7.69 1.19
C MET A 93 2.13 -7.90 -0.30
N VAL A 94 1.97 -6.80 -1.01
CA VAL A 94 2.06 -6.75 -2.48
C VAL A 94 3.06 -5.67 -2.86
N GLN A 95 3.57 -5.70 -4.09
CA GLN A 95 4.31 -4.59 -4.66
C GLN A 95 3.38 -3.74 -5.50
N VAL A 96 3.54 -2.43 -5.38
CA VAL A 96 2.72 -1.45 -6.08
C VAL A 96 3.61 -0.50 -6.87
N GLN A 97 3.13 -0.07 -8.03
CA GLN A 97 3.79 0.90 -8.89
C GLN A 97 2.86 2.10 -9.10
N LEU A 98 3.42 3.30 -8.98
CA LEU A 98 2.66 4.51 -9.27
C LEU A 98 2.20 4.51 -10.72
N ARG A 99 0.90 4.73 -10.94
CA ARG A 99 0.30 4.77 -12.26
C ARG A 99 -0.15 6.18 -12.64
N GLU A 100 -0.80 6.87 -11.71
CA GLU A 100 -1.39 8.19 -11.98
C GLU A 100 -1.45 9.00 -10.70
N LEU A 101 -1.10 10.28 -10.77
CA LEU A 101 -1.28 11.22 -9.67
C LEU A 101 -2.65 11.89 -9.81
N ALA A 102 -3.34 12.05 -8.67
CA ALA A 102 -4.55 12.85 -8.61
C ALA A 102 -4.17 14.34 -8.67
N ASP A 103 -4.94 15.14 -9.40
CA ASP A 103 -4.83 16.59 -9.40
C ASP A 103 -5.93 17.14 -8.50
N GLN A 104 -5.56 17.53 -7.28
CA GLN A 104 -6.48 18.10 -6.29
C GLN A 104 -7.72 17.21 -6.04
N GLY A 105 -7.52 15.89 -6.00
CA GLY A 105 -8.61 14.94 -5.79
C GLY A 105 -9.40 14.61 -7.05
N HIS A 106 -8.86 14.89 -8.22
CA HIS A 106 -9.52 14.62 -9.51
C HIS A 106 -8.65 13.71 -10.38
N PHE A 107 -9.32 12.84 -11.16
CA PHE A 107 -8.70 12.07 -12.22
C PHE A 107 -9.37 12.44 -13.54
N ASN A 108 -8.58 12.87 -14.53
CA ASN A 108 -9.07 13.32 -15.84
C ASN A 108 -10.16 14.40 -15.71
N GLY A 109 -10.04 15.29 -14.69
CA GLY A 109 -11.01 16.35 -14.44
C GLY A 109 -12.28 15.92 -13.73
N ILE A 110 -12.40 14.65 -13.37
CA ILE A 110 -13.57 14.11 -12.69
C ILE A 110 -13.28 13.98 -11.18
N ALA A 111 -14.16 14.53 -10.34
CA ALA A 111 -14.03 14.40 -8.89
C ALA A 111 -14.20 12.93 -8.48
N VAL A 112 -13.33 12.46 -7.57
CA VAL A 112 -13.36 11.10 -7.06
C VAL A 112 -13.93 11.12 -5.66
N ALA A 113 -15.01 10.36 -5.44
CA ALA A 113 -15.61 10.19 -4.10
C ALA A 113 -14.65 9.37 -3.21
N VAL A 114 -14.56 9.79 -1.97
CA VAL A 114 -13.68 9.18 -0.97
C VAL A 114 -14.48 8.28 -0.04
#